data_4e8ebea75e1ed8e0e99659f7ba3d8475
#
_entry.id   4e8ebea75e1ed8e0e99659f7ba3d8475
#
_cell.length_a   1.000
_cell.length_b   1.000
_cell.length_c   1.000
_cell.angle_alpha   90.00
_cell.angle_beta   90.00
_cell.angle_gamma   90.00
#
_symmetry.space_group_name_H-M   'P 1'
#
loop_
_entity.id
_entity.type
_entity.pdbx_description
1 polymer ?
#
loop_
_entity_poly.entity_id
_entity_poly.type
_entity_poly.pdbx_seq_one_letter_code
_entity_poly.pdbx_strand_id
1 'polypeptide(L)' 'MKHTFIFTCTDNGGGYQSFEVRATDKQEAIRKGMKTAKKFACGDICGDWECKLKKEGSV' A
#
# COMPACT_ATOMS: atom_id res chain seq x y z
N MET A 1 -10.31 15.77 -2.94
CA MET A 1 -11.02 14.53 -3.01
C MET A 1 -10.07 13.36 -2.81
N LYS A 2 -10.42 12.44 -1.94
CA LYS A 2 -9.53 11.32 -1.68
C LYS A 2 -9.89 10.12 -2.54
N HIS A 3 -8.87 9.43 -2.94
CA HIS A 3 -9.03 8.19 -3.70
C HIS A 3 -8.52 7.04 -2.86
N THR A 4 -8.96 5.84 -3.21
CA THR A 4 -8.50 4.64 -2.55
C THR A 4 -7.44 3.98 -3.42
N PHE A 5 -6.31 3.67 -2.82
CA PHE A 5 -5.22 2.98 -3.52
C PHE A 5 -5.00 1.63 -2.87
N ILE A 6 -4.59 0.67 -3.67
CA ILE A 6 -4.22 -0.65 -3.19
C ILE A 6 -2.70 -0.68 -3.08
N PHE A 7 -2.20 -0.90 -1.87
CA PHE A 7 -0.77 -1.00 -1.63
C PHE A 7 -0.45 -2.46 -1.34
N THR A 8 0.47 -3.00 -2.10
CA THR A 8 0.89 -4.39 -1.94
C THR A 8 2.38 -4.42 -1.70
N CYS A 9 2.82 -5.18 -0.73
CA CYS A 9 4.24 -5.30 -0.44
C CYS A 9 4.57 -6.73 -0.03
N THR A 10 5.87 -7.04 -0.05
CA THR A 10 6.36 -8.34 0.35
C THR A 10 7.00 -8.21 1.71
N ASP A 11 6.65 -9.10 2.63
CA ASP A 11 7.23 -9.04 3.97
C ASP A 11 8.53 -9.83 4.02
N ASN A 12 9.16 -9.85 5.20
CA ASN A 12 10.43 -10.52 5.36
C ASN A 12 10.38 -12.02 5.15
N GLY A 13 9.22 -12.60 5.32
CA GLY A 13 9.06 -14.02 5.16
C GLY A 13 8.70 -14.42 3.75
N GLY A 14 8.65 -13.47 2.84
CA GLY A 14 8.28 -13.76 1.48
C GLY A 14 6.79 -13.77 1.23
N GLY A 15 6.01 -13.39 2.23
CA GLY A 15 4.58 -13.32 2.07
C GLY A 15 4.13 -11.98 1.50
N TYR A 16 2.92 -11.97 0.98
CA TYR A 16 2.35 -10.76 0.43
C TYR A 16 1.40 -10.12 1.42
N GLN A 17 1.51 -8.81 1.54
CA GLN A 17 0.57 -8.02 2.32
C GLN A 17 -0.09 -7.04 1.39
N SER A 18 -1.40 -6.91 1.52
CA SER A 18 -2.15 -6.02 0.65
C SER A 18 -3.18 -5.28 1.49
N PHE A 19 -3.28 -3.98 1.30
CA PHE A 19 -4.23 -3.18 2.08
C PHE A 19 -4.59 -1.93 1.30
N GLU A 20 -5.67 -1.29 1.73
CA GLU A 20 -6.16 -0.10 1.07
C GLU A 20 -5.65 1.14 1.78
N VAL A 21 -5.27 2.13 0.98
CA VAL A 21 -4.76 3.40 1.48
C VAL A 21 -5.58 4.52 0.87
N ARG A 22 -6.09 5.39 1.70
CA ARG A 22 -6.86 6.54 1.22
C ARG A 22 -5.95 7.77 1.19
N ALA A 23 -5.89 8.39 0.03
CA ALA A 23 -5.00 9.52 -0.16
C ALA A 23 -5.50 10.40 -1.30
N THR A 24 -5.02 11.63 -1.34
CA THR A 24 -5.41 12.55 -2.40
C THR A 24 -4.68 12.25 -3.71
N ASP A 25 -3.47 11.72 -3.61
CA ASP A 25 -2.73 11.36 -4.81
C ASP A 25 -1.86 10.14 -4.53
N LYS A 26 -1.20 9.66 -5.58
CA LYS A 26 -0.41 8.45 -5.49
C LYS A 26 0.80 8.62 -4.57
N GLN A 27 1.41 9.78 -4.59
CA GLN A 27 2.58 10.02 -3.74
C GLN A 27 2.22 9.93 -2.27
N GLU A 28 1.09 10.53 -1.92
CA GLU A 28 0.62 10.44 -0.55
C GLU A 28 0.26 9.00 -0.19
N ALA A 29 -0.34 8.29 -1.12
CA ALA A 29 -0.70 6.89 -0.91
C ALA A 29 0.53 6.03 -0.66
N ILE A 30 1.57 6.26 -1.42
CA ILE A 30 2.81 5.53 -1.25
C ILE A 30 3.42 5.79 0.12
N ARG A 31 3.44 7.05 0.52
CA ARG A 31 3.98 7.42 1.82
C ARG A 31 3.21 6.74 2.95
N LYS A 32 1.89 6.80 2.88
CA LYS A 32 1.06 6.16 3.89
C LYS A 32 1.19 4.64 3.85
N GLY A 33 1.25 4.09 2.65
CA GLY A 33 1.39 2.66 2.48
C GLY A 33 2.69 2.13 3.06
N MET A 34 3.77 2.84 2.79
CA MET A 34 5.07 2.43 3.34
C MET A 34 5.06 2.47 4.85
N LYS A 35 4.46 3.49 5.42
CA LYS A 35 4.36 3.60 6.87
C LYS A 35 3.56 2.45 7.46
N THR A 36 2.46 2.11 6.82
CA THR A 36 1.62 1.02 7.29
C THR A 36 2.32 -0.32 7.10
N ALA A 37 2.99 -0.49 5.97
CA ALA A 37 3.68 -1.73 5.67
C ALA A 37 4.81 -2.01 6.66
N LYS A 38 5.46 -0.98 7.12
CA LYS A 38 6.53 -1.15 8.11
C LYS A 38 6.01 -1.77 9.39
N LYS A 39 4.78 -1.46 9.75
CA LYS A 39 4.18 -2.05 10.94
C LYS A 39 3.96 -3.54 10.76
N PHE A 40 3.52 -3.93 9.58
CA PHE A 40 3.27 -5.35 9.32
C PHE A 40 4.56 -6.14 9.14
N ALA A 41 5.55 -5.50 8.54
CA ALA A 41 6.80 -6.20 8.23
C ALA A 41 7.84 -6.02 9.32
N CYS A 42 7.41 -5.69 10.50
CA CYS A 42 8.32 -5.53 11.65
C CYS A 42 9.45 -4.56 11.36
N GLY A 43 9.12 -3.52 10.65
CA GLY A 43 10.06 -2.45 10.46
C GLY A 43 10.67 -2.36 9.08
N ASP A 44 10.77 -3.46 8.39
CA ASP A 44 11.39 -3.43 7.07
C ASP A 44 10.50 -4.02 6.00
N ILE A 45 10.48 -3.34 4.87
CA ILE A 45 9.84 -3.89 3.69
C ILE A 45 10.94 -4.54 2.85
N CYS A 46 10.88 -5.84 2.75
CA CYS A 46 11.84 -6.57 1.96
C CYS A 46 11.21 -6.93 0.65
N GLY A 47 11.88 -6.64 -0.42
CA GLY A 47 11.36 -7.00 -1.72
C GLY A 47 10.56 -5.90 -2.34
N ASP A 48 9.65 -6.26 -3.17
CA ASP A 48 8.94 -5.31 -4.00
C ASP A 48 7.66 -4.79 -3.34
N TRP A 49 7.30 -3.58 -3.71
CA TRP A 49 6.01 -3.04 -3.31
C TRP A 49 5.39 -2.36 -4.52
N GLU A 50 4.06 -2.21 -4.46
CA GLU A 50 3.32 -1.63 -5.55
C GLU A 50 2.14 -0.84 -5.01
N CYS A 51 1.81 0.27 -5.67
CA CYS A 51 0.68 1.09 -5.27
C CYS A 51 -0.15 1.38 -6.52
N LYS A 52 -1.40 0.94 -6.50
CA LYS A 52 -2.29 1.12 -7.63
C LYS A 52 -3.57 1.80 -7.20
N LEU A 53 -4.10 2.65 -8.06
CA LEU A 53 -5.38 3.26 -7.82
C LEU A 53 -6.47 2.19 -7.90
N LYS A 54 -7.27 2.10 -6.85
CA LYS A 54 -8.38 1.17 -6.87
C LYS A 54 -9.49 1.74 -7.73
N LYS A 55 -9.98 0.90 -8.62
CA LYS A 55 -11.07 1.29 -9.46
C LYS A 55 -12.32 1.39 -8.61
N GLU A 56 -12.79 2.58 -8.38
CA GLU A 56 -13.91 2.71 -7.57
C GLU A 56 -15.12 2.44 -8.31
N GLY A 57 -15.78 1.64 -7.95
CA GLY A 57 -16.89 1.14 -8.30
C GLY A 57 -17.77 1.53 -9.13
N SER A 58 -17.63 1.66 -9.83
CA SER A 58 -18.36 1.89 -10.56
C SER A 58 -19.24 1.22 -10.99
N VAL A 59 -19.86 1.09 -10.87
CA VAL A 59 -20.73 0.43 -11.37
C VAL A 59 -21.30 0.68 -11.91
#